data_2dfa62c6b80cee31d944deb68f6f101b
#
_entry.id   2dfa62c6b80cee31d944deb68f6f101b
#
_cell.length_a   1.000
_cell.length_b   1.000
_cell.length_c   1.000
_cell.angle_alpha   90.00
_cell.angle_beta   90.00
_cell.angle_gamma   90.00
#
_symmetry.space_group_name_H-M   'P 1'
#
loop_
_entity.id
_entity.type
_entity.pdbx_description
1 polymer ?
#
loop_
_entity_poly.entity_id
_entity_poly.type
_entity_poly.pdbx_seq_one_letter_code
_entity_poly.pdbx_strand_id
1 'polypeptide(L)'
;MKHYILKTTRKDGAAYNGFKWPTEVGAKVTAPDWKPTNECGNGLHGWLNGKGDGSIGHIKDEGCIWMVLETDSYIDLVDKVKFESCTILHVGDRLSATKFLRNLVPDATRMIGESIEAGDNEDSIVGDYGIATAGYFGIATAGNRGTATAGYRGTATAGDIGTATAGHDSTATAGNGGT
;
A
#
# COMPACT_ATOMS: atom_id res chain seq x y z
N MET A 1 -15.69 14.97 -5.71
CA MET A 1 -14.95 14.63 -4.46
C MET A 1 -13.57 14.15 -4.89
N LYS A 2 -12.50 14.52 -4.20
CA LYS A 2 -11.17 14.06 -4.54
C LYS A 2 -10.89 12.67 -3.94
N HIS A 3 -10.22 11.84 -4.70
CA HIS A 3 -9.82 10.48 -4.31
C HIS A 3 -8.32 10.33 -4.41
N TYR A 4 -7.72 9.65 -3.46
CA TYR A 4 -6.27 9.52 -3.36
C TYR A 4 -5.84 8.09 -3.66
N ILE A 5 -4.84 7.95 -4.51
CA ILE A 5 -4.40 6.67 -5.06
C ILE A 5 -2.92 6.49 -4.76
N LEU A 6 -2.56 5.33 -4.22
CA LEU A 6 -1.18 4.88 -4.14
C LEU A 6 -0.81 4.16 -5.44
N LYS A 7 0.36 4.46 -5.98
CA LYS A 7 0.85 3.88 -7.23
C LYS A 7 2.33 3.54 -7.11
N THR A 8 2.75 2.43 -7.72
CA THR A 8 4.16 2.10 -7.89
C THR A 8 4.51 1.94 -9.37
N THR A 9 5.73 2.31 -9.72
CA THR A 9 6.32 2.12 -11.05
C THR A 9 7.71 1.53 -10.91
N ARG A 10 8.29 1.05 -12.00
CA ARG A 10 9.71 0.71 -12.05
C ARG A 10 10.57 1.94 -11.80
N LYS A 11 11.85 1.75 -11.53
CA LYS A 11 12.84 2.81 -11.31
C LYS A 11 12.89 3.85 -12.44
N ASP A 12 12.60 3.44 -13.66
CA ASP A 12 12.59 4.30 -14.85
C ASP A 12 11.23 4.96 -15.14
N GLY A 13 10.28 4.89 -14.20
CA GLY A 13 8.92 5.40 -14.33
C GLY A 13 7.99 4.51 -15.17
N ALA A 14 8.46 3.37 -15.67
CA ALA A 14 7.60 2.49 -16.47
C ALA A 14 6.60 1.73 -15.59
N ALA A 15 5.35 1.67 -16.05
CA ALA A 15 4.34 0.74 -15.56
C ALA A 15 4.28 -0.51 -16.45
N TYR A 16 3.36 -1.43 -16.14
CA TYR A 16 3.00 -2.49 -17.06
C TYR A 16 2.58 -1.87 -18.42
N ASN A 17 2.78 -2.58 -19.49
CA ASN A 17 2.54 -2.12 -20.89
C ASN A 17 3.48 -1.00 -21.38
N GLY A 18 4.56 -0.71 -20.65
CA GLY A 18 5.54 0.28 -21.08
C GLY A 18 5.09 1.74 -20.97
N PHE A 19 3.90 2.01 -20.40
CA PHE A 19 3.47 3.39 -20.15
C PHE A 19 4.45 4.08 -19.19
N LYS A 20 4.97 5.24 -19.59
CA LYS A 20 5.90 6.04 -18.80
C LYS A 20 5.15 7.08 -17.99
N TRP A 21 5.24 6.97 -16.69
CA TRP A 21 4.73 7.96 -15.75
C TRP A 21 5.73 9.11 -15.61
N PRO A 22 5.27 10.36 -15.67
CA PRO A 22 6.12 11.48 -15.23
C PRO A 22 6.44 11.33 -13.75
N THR A 23 7.58 11.84 -13.32
CA THR A 23 8.03 11.79 -11.92
C THR A 23 8.06 13.17 -11.26
N GLU A 24 7.38 14.13 -11.86
CA GLU A 24 7.27 15.50 -11.34
C GLU A 24 5.98 15.68 -10.56
N VAL A 25 6.09 16.25 -9.36
CA VAL A 25 4.93 16.63 -8.55
C VAL A 25 4.16 17.74 -9.26
N GLY A 26 2.82 17.63 -9.31
CA GLY A 26 1.94 18.54 -10.03
C GLY A 26 1.67 18.13 -11.48
N ALA A 27 2.39 17.14 -12.02
CA ALA A 27 2.13 16.67 -13.37
C ALA A 27 0.73 16.03 -13.47
N LYS A 28 0.03 16.36 -14.56
CA LYS A 28 -1.25 15.76 -14.93
C LYS A 28 -1.01 14.59 -15.88
N VAL A 29 -1.66 13.48 -15.60
CA VAL A 29 -1.54 12.23 -16.38
C VAL A 29 -2.93 11.81 -16.84
N THR A 30 -3.06 11.49 -18.12
CA THR A 30 -4.30 10.98 -18.71
C THR A 30 -4.01 9.64 -19.41
N ALA A 31 -4.89 8.69 -19.23
CA ALA A 31 -4.79 7.39 -19.89
C ALA A 31 -4.96 7.56 -21.41
N PRO A 32 -4.03 7.08 -22.23
CA PRO A 32 -4.14 7.19 -23.67
C PRO A 32 -5.21 6.27 -24.28
N ASP A 33 -5.66 5.30 -23.51
CA ASP A 33 -6.52 4.20 -23.94
C ASP A 33 -7.80 4.07 -23.09
N TRP A 34 -8.21 5.13 -22.40
CA TRP A 34 -9.32 5.11 -21.45
C TRP A 34 -10.61 4.46 -22.00
N LYS A 35 -11.17 3.52 -21.25
CA LYS A 35 -12.51 2.94 -21.44
C LYS A 35 -13.19 2.77 -20.08
N PRO A 36 -14.40 3.33 -19.88
CA PRO A 36 -15.10 3.28 -18.59
C PRO A 36 -15.82 1.92 -18.38
N THR A 37 -15.08 0.82 -18.44
CA THR A 37 -15.58 -0.54 -18.18
C THR A 37 -15.01 -1.08 -16.88
N ASN A 38 -15.69 -2.05 -16.26
CA ASN A 38 -15.20 -2.74 -15.04
C ASN A 38 -14.14 -3.82 -15.34
N GLU A 39 -13.55 -3.79 -16.53
CA GLU A 39 -12.50 -4.71 -16.94
C GLU A 39 -11.11 -4.12 -16.64
N CYS A 40 -10.16 -4.98 -16.33
CA CYS A 40 -8.76 -4.56 -16.19
C CYS A 40 -8.19 -4.12 -17.55
N GLY A 41 -7.32 -3.12 -17.54
CA GLY A 41 -6.77 -2.49 -18.74
C GLY A 41 -7.53 -1.23 -19.14
N ASN A 42 -7.08 -0.56 -20.19
CA ASN A 42 -7.67 0.65 -20.75
C ASN A 42 -7.92 1.74 -19.68
N GLY A 43 -6.84 2.24 -19.08
CA GLY A 43 -6.88 3.26 -18.04
C GLY A 43 -5.64 3.25 -17.15
N LEU A 44 -5.56 4.24 -16.28
CA LEU A 44 -4.55 4.29 -15.23
C LEU A 44 -5.02 3.45 -14.03
N HIS A 45 -4.08 2.79 -13.34
CA HIS A 45 -4.40 1.90 -12.22
C HIS A 45 -3.57 2.21 -10.99
N GLY A 46 -4.16 2.00 -9.82
CA GLY A 46 -3.51 2.12 -8.52
C GLY A 46 -4.40 1.62 -7.39
N TRP A 47 -4.02 1.87 -6.16
CA TRP A 47 -4.74 1.44 -4.96
C TRP A 47 -5.42 2.63 -4.28
N LEU A 48 -6.76 2.59 -4.22
CA LEU A 48 -7.55 3.62 -3.54
C LEU A 48 -7.17 3.65 -2.05
N ASN A 49 -6.75 4.81 -1.57
CA ASN A 49 -6.27 5.01 -0.21
C ASN A 49 -5.18 4.01 0.20
N GLY A 50 -4.43 3.50 -0.76
CA GLY A 50 -3.40 2.50 -0.55
C GLY A 50 -3.90 1.07 -0.30
N LYS A 51 -5.19 0.78 -0.40
CA LYS A 51 -5.78 -0.53 -0.09
C LYS A 51 -5.97 -1.36 -1.36
N GLY A 52 -5.61 -2.64 -1.30
CA GLY A 52 -5.78 -3.60 -2.40
C GLY A 52 -4.78 -4.75 -2.33
N ASP A 53 -4.54 -5.41 -3.46
CA ASP A 53 -3.52 -6.48 -3.59
C ASP A 53 -2.16 -5.87 -3.96
N GLY A 54 -1.22 -5.88 -3.02
CA GLY A 54 0.15 -5.40 -3.24
C GLY A 54 0.94 -6.22 -4.26
N SER A 55 0.53 -7.45 -4.57
CA SER A 55 1.26 -8.32 -5.51
C SER A 55 1.19 -7.85 -6.96
N ILE A 56 0.19 -7.03 -7.29
CA ILE A 56 -0.03 -6.51 -8.65
C ILE A 56 0.75 -5.23 -8.98
N GLY A 57 1.55 -4.72 -8.04
CA GLY A 57 2.40 -3.54 -8.23
C GLY A 57 3.87 -3.87 -8.47
N HIS A 58 4.67 -2.81 -8.64
CA HIS A 58 6.13 -2.91 -8.83
C HIS A 58 6.92 -2.93 -7.52
N ILE A 59 6.28 -3.28 -6.40
CA ILE A 59 6.85 -3.18 -5.04
C ILE A 59 8.14 -4.01 -4.88
N LYS A 60 8.26 -5.12 -5.61
CA LYS A 60 9.43 -6.01 -5.56
C LYS A 60 10.60 -5.55 -6.44
N ASP A 61 10.36 -4.60 -7.34
CA ASP A 61 11.38 -4.14 -8.26
C ASP A 61 12.37 -3.23 -7.51
N GLU A 62 13.66 -3.49 -7.67
CA GLU A 62 14.70 -2.66 -7.05
C GLU A 62 14.59 -1.21 -7.50
N GLY A 63 14.55 -0.30 -6.52
CA GLY A 63 14.42 1.13 -6.78
C GLY A 63 13.07 1.54 -7.36
N CYS A 64 12.00 0.76 -7.14
CA CYS A 64 10.66 1.15 -7.56
C CYS A 64 10.29 2.52 -6.99
N ILE A 65 9.60 3.30 -7.80
CA ILE A 65 9.10 4.64 -7.42
C ILE A 65 7.71 4.49 -6.85
N TRP A 66 7.46 5.15 -5.72
CA TRP A 66 6.16 5.25 -5.10
C TRP A 66 5.57 6.63 -5.33
N MET A 67 4.30 6.68 -5.69
CA MET A 67 3.58 7.92 -6.01
C MET A 67 2.27 7.98 -5.26
N VAL A 68 1.87 9.19 -4.87
CA VAL A 68 0.51 9.50 -4.43
C VAL A 68 -0.14 10.38 -5.49
N LEU A 69 -1.31 9.97 -5.94
CA LEU A 69 -2.06 10.60 -7.02
C LEU A 69 -3.41 11.09 -6.50
N GLU A 70 -3.94 12.13 -7.10
CA GLU A 70 -5.30 12.62 -6.89
C GLU A 70 -6.11 12.46 -8.17
N THR A 71 -7.33 11.90 -8.08
CA THR A 71 -8.28 11.79 -9.18
C THR A 71 -9.68 12.25 -8.76
N ASP A 72 -10.49 12.67 -9.70
CA ASP A 72 -11.89 13.08 -9.46
C ASP A 72 -12.87 11.91 -9.48
N SER A 73 -12.50 10.82 -10.15
CA SER A 73 -13.37 9.64 -10.29
C SER A 73 -12.53 8.38 -10.50
N TYR A 74 -13.12 7.24 -10.19
CA TYR A 74 -12.49 5.94 -10.42
C TYR A 74 -13.57 4.86 -10.64
N ILE A 75 -13.14 3.73 -11.17
CA ILE A 75 -13.90 2.48 -11.25
C ILE A 75 -13.21 1.46 -10.34
N ASP A 76 -13.97 0.87 -9.43
CA ASP A 76 -13.48 -0.15 -8.52
C ASP A 76 -13.35 -1.49 -9.23
N LEU A 77 -12.18 -2.12 -9.14
CA LEU A 77 -11.87 -3.45 -9.68
C LEU A 77 -11.58 -4.46 -8.55
N VAL A 78 -12.02 -4.16 -7.31
CA VAL A 78 -11.83 -4.96 -6.09
C VAL A 78 -10.39 -4.89 -5.53
N ASP A 79 -9.40 -5.34 -6.29
CA ASP A 79 -7.98 -5.39 -5.85
C ASP A 79 -7.21 -4.10 -6.15
N LYS A 80 -7.78 -3.26 -6.97
CA LYS A 80 -7.25 -1.96 -7.40
C LYS A 80 -8.37 -1.11 -7.98
N VAL A 81 -8.07 0.13 -8.29
CA VAL A 81 -8.98 1.01 -9.01
C VAL A 81 -8.42 1.40 -10.37
N LYS A 82 -9.32 1.75 -11.29
CA LYS A 82 -9.01 2.27 -12.61
C LYS A 82 -9.57 3.68 -12.75
N PHE A 83 -8.82 4.58 -13.38
CA PHE A 83 -9.21 5.98 -13.57
C PHE A 83 -8.67 6.55 -14.89
N GLU A 84 -9.35 7.60 -15.38
CA GLU A 84 -9.02 8.26 -16.65
C GLU A 84 -7.80 9.17 -16.52
N SER A 85 -7.79 9.99 -15.48
CA SER A 85 -6.77 11.01 -15.29
C SER A 85 -6.47 11.26 -13.82
N CYS A 86 -5.30 11.80 -13.54
CA CYS A 86 -4.90 12.18 -12.18
C CYS A 86 -3.89 13.33 -12.19
N THR A 87 -3.65 13.87 -11.00
CA THR A 87 -2.52 14.75 -10.70
C THR A 87 -1.59 14.05 -9.74
N ILE A 88 -0.28 14.12 -9.97
CA ILE A 88 0.74 13.56 -9.07
C ILE A 88 0.93 14.52 -7.90
N LEU A 89 0.67 14.05 -6.68
CA LEU A 89 0.83 14.83 -5.45
C LEU A 89 2.16 14.58 -4.76
N HIS A 90 2.71 13.36 -4.89
CA HIS A 90 3.97 12.96 -4.28
C HIS A 90 4.69 11.92 -5.13
N VAL A 91 6.02 12.00 -5.13
CA VAL A 91 6.92 11.01 -5.75
C VAL A 91 8.06 10.76 -4.77
N GLY A 92 8.37 9.51 -4.52
CA GLY A 92 9.45 9.16 -3.58
C GLY A 92 9.59 7.66 -3.38
N ASP A 93 10.07 7.30 -2.21
CA ASP A 93 10.18 5.92 -1.74
C ASP A 93 8.90 5.46 -1.02
N ARG A 94 8.91 4.20 -0.59
CA ARG A 94 7.80 3.58 0.14
C ARG A 94 7.38 4.38 1.37
N LEU A 95 8.34 4.75 2.21
CA LEU A 95 8.07 5.38 3.50
C LEU A 95 7.52 6.80 3.33
N SER A 96 8.11 7.58 2.44
CA SER A 96 7.67 8.95 2.16
C SER A 96 6.27 8.99 1.55
N ALA A 97 5.99 8.11 0.59
CA ALA A 97 4.69 8.05 -0.09
C ALA A 97 3.56 7.58 0.84
N THR A 98 3.78 6.53 1.64
CA THR A 98 2.76 6.04 2.58
C THR A 98 2.50 7.04 3.69
N LYS A 99 3.53 7.72 4.21
CA LYS A 99 3.37 8.80 5.19
C LYS A 99 2.62 10.00 4.59
N PHE A 100 2.92 10.39 3.35
CA PHE A 100 2.20 11.46 2.66
C PHE A 100 0.73 11.10 2.48
N LEU A 101 0.43 9.88 2.02
CA LEU A 101 -0.94 9.41 1.84
C LEU A 101 -1.70 9.33 3.17
N ARG A 102 -1.05 8.90 4.26
CA ARG A 102 -1.65 8.85 5.61
C ARG A 102 -2.14 10.22 6.07
N ASN A 103 -1.42 11.29 5.77
CA ASN A 103 -1.84 12.66 6.10
C ASN A 103 -3.11 13.10 5.34
N LEU A 104 -3.32 12.56 4.13
CA LEU A 104 -4.52 12.85 3.32
C LEU A 104 -5.72 11.98 3.72
N VAL A 105 -5.47 10.77 4.17
CA VAL A 105 -6.49 9.78 4.54
C VAL A 105 -6.16 9.12 5.89
N PRO A 106 -6.27 9.88 6.99
CA PRO A 106 -5.84 9.41 8.31
C PRO A 106 -6.59 8.17 8.78
N ASP A 107 -7.83 7.97 8.35
CA ASP A 107 -8.67 6.84 8.73
C ASP A 107 -8.50 5.61 7.81
N ALA A 108 -7.61 5.67 6.83
CA ALA A 108 -7.35 4.53 5.95
C ALA A 108 -6.76 3.36 6.75
N THR A 109 -7.28 2.16 6.51
CA THR A 109 -6.79 0.92 7.13
C THR A 109 -6.10 0.04 6.11
N ARG A 110 -5.13 -0.78 6.53
CA ARG A 110 -4.45 -1.77 5.69
C ARG A 110 -3.77 -1.17 4.47
N MET A 111 -3.13 -0.03 4.64
CA MET A 111 -2.36 0.59 3.55
C MET A 111 -1.15 -0.28 3.19
N ILE A 112 -1.01 -0.55 1.89
CA ILE A 112 0.12 -1.33 1.33
C ILE A 112 1.43 -0.59 1.59
N GLY A 113 2.44 -1.32 2.07
CA GLY A 113 3.78 -0.79 2.29
C GLY A 113 3.92 0.18 3.47
N GLU A 114 2.87 0.44 4.22
CA GLU A 114 2.91 1.32 5.38
C GLU A 114 3.72 0.74 6.52
N SER A 115 4.30 1.61 7.34
CA SER A 115 4.93 1.25 8.60
C SER A 115 4.23 1.99 9.73
N ILE A 116 3.65 1.23 10.67
CA ILE A 116 2.97 1.75 11.86
C ILE A 116 3.63 1.16 13.10
N GLU A 117 3.96 2.04 14.03
CA GLU A 117 4.41 1.69 15.38
C GLU A 117 3.36 2.20 16.37
N ALA A 118 2.70 1.27 17.05
CA ALA A 118 1.72 1.53 18.10
C ALA A 118 2.34 1.28 19.47
N GLY A 119 1.87 2.03 20.46
CA GLY A 119 2.30 1.90 21.86
C GLY A 119 1.71 0.69 22.58
N ASP A 120 1.81 0.72 23.91
CA ASP A 120 1.22 -0.29 24.78
C ASP A 120 -0.31 -0.21 24.76
N ASN A 121 -0.99 -1.36 24.71
CA ASN A 121 -2.45 -1.50 24.60
C ASN A 121 -3.04 -0.85 23.34
N GLU A 122 -2.23 -0.65 22.30
CA GLU A 122 -2.64 -0.09 21.02
C GLU A 122 -2.41 -1.10 19.91
N ASP A 123 -3.24 -1.03 18.87
CA ASP A 123 -3.18 -1.92 17.71
C ASP A 123 -2.55 -1.23 16.51
N SER A 124 -1.76 -1.96 15.75
CA SER A 124 -1.24 -1.54 14.46
C SER A 124 -1.68 -2.48 13.34
N ILE A 125 -2.31 -1.93 12.29
CA ILE A 125 -2.82 -2.72 11.17
C ILE A 125 -2.36 -2.10 9.87
N VAL A 126 -1.59 -2.86 9.10
CA VAL A 126 -1.08 -2.45 7.78
C VAL A 126 -1.47 -3.46 6.70
N GLY A 127 -1.38 -3.06 5.44
CA GLY A 127 -1.63 -3.92 4.28
C GLY A 127 -0.41 -4.77 3.90
N ASP A 128 -0.42 -5.27 2.66
CA ASP A 128 0.67 -6.06 2.10
C ASP A 128 1.99 -5.29 2.11
N TYR A 129 3.11 -5.99 2.32
CA TYR A 129 4.47 -5.43 2.41
C TYR A 129 4.64 -4.36 3.51
N GLY A 130 3.66 -4.23 4.41
CA GLY A 130 3.70 -3.29 5.52
C GLY A 130 4.47 -3.83 6.71
N ILE A 131 4.80 -2.93 7.65
CA ILE A 131 5.43 -3.25 8.92
C ILE A 131 4.51 -2.75 10.04
N ALA A 132 4.00 -3.66 10.85
CA ALA A 132 3.17 -3.38 12.02
C ALA A 132 3.95 -3.72 13.29
N THR A 133 4.05 -2.77 14.20
CA THR A 133 4.64 -2.99 15.53
C THR A 133 3.65 -2.54 16.59
N ALA A 134 3.41 -3.36 17.61
CA ALA A 134 2.60 -3.02 18.77
C ALA A 134 3.37 -3.32 20.06
N GLY A 135 3.12 -2.51 21.10
CA GLY A 135 3.77 -2.65 22.41
C GLY A 135 3.17 -3.77 23.28
N TYR A 136 3.21 -3.57 24.56
CA TYR A 136 2.70 -4.46 25.61
C TYR A 136 1.17 -4.60 25.48
N PHE A 137 0.63 -5.83 25.42
CA PHE A 137 -0.79 -6.16 25.18
C PHE A 137 -1.37 -5.67 23.84
N GLY A 138 -0.58 -5.14 22.91
CA GLY A 138 -1.05 -4.65 21.63
C GLY A 138 -1.18 -5.76 20.57
N ILE A 139 -1.91 -5.46 19.50
CA ILE A 139 -2.09 -6.35 18.35
C ILE A 139 -1.40 -5.74 17.14
N ALA A 140 -0.46 -6.47 16.55
CA ALA A 140 0.17 -6.10 15.29
C ALA A 140 -0.34 -7.01 14.16
N THR A 141 -0.90 -6.42 13.10
CA THR A 141 -1.38 -7.15 11.93
C THR A 141 -0.77 -6.59 10.66
N ALA A 142 -0.12 -7.43 9.88
CA ALA A 142 0.39 -7.09 8.56
C ALA A 142 -0.20 -8.02 7.49
N GLY A 143 -0.38 -7.53 6.27
CA GLY A 143 -0.84 -8.32 5.13
C GLY A 143 0.22 -9.28 4.60
N ASN A 144 0.03 -9.76 3.37
CA ASN A 144 0.96 -10.69 2.72
C ASN A 144 2.34 -10.05 2.56
N ARG A 145 3.41 -10.83 2.78
CA ARG A 145 4.81 -10.37 2.74
C ARG A 145 5.10 -9.19 3.67
N GLY A 146 4.24 -8.98 4.66
CA GLY A 146 4.43 -7.97 5.70
C GLY A 146 5.15 -8.53 6.91
N THR A 147 5.51 -7.64 7.81
CA THR A 147 6.12 -7.98 9.11
C THR A 147 5.24 -7.49 10.23
N ALA A 148 4.88 -8.37 11.15
CA ALA A 148 4.14 -8.04 12.36
C ALA A 148 5.00 -8.35 13.59
N THR A 149 5.11 -7.38 14.51
CA THR A 149 5.84 -7.56 15.76
C THR A 149 4.98 -7.10 16.94
N ALA A 150 4.77 -7.94 17.93
CA ALA A 150 4.06 -7.59 19.15
C ALA A 150 4.94 -7.80 20.39
N GLY A 151 4.76 -6.94 21.39
CA GLY A 151 5.47 -7.02 22.67
C GLY A 151 4.96 -8.14 23.58
N TYR A 152 5.24 -8.01 24.88
CA TYR A 152 4.82 -8.95 25.92
C TYR A 152 3.29 -9.05 25.98
N ARG A 153 2.74 -10.28 26.02
CA ARG A 153 1.29 -10.58 26.02
C ARG A 153 0.52 -9.97 24.84
N GLY A 154 1.23 -9.68 23.75
CA GLY A 154 0.64 -9.17 22.52
C GLY A 154 0.32 -10.28 21.52
N THR A 155 -0.28 -9.90 20.40
CA THR A 155 -0.56 -10.79 19.27
C THR A 155 0.03 -10.23 18.00
N ALA A 156 0.85 -11.02 17.29
CA ALA A 156 1.37 -10.67 15.98
C ALA A 156 0.78 -11.59 14.91
N THR A 157 0.21 -11.02 13.85
CA THR A 157 -0.33 -11.76 12.72
C THR A 157 0.22 -11.22 11.42
N ALA A 158 0.83 -12.07 10.60
CA ALA A 158 1.27 -11.74 9.26
C ALA A 158 0.57 -12.65 8.24
N GLY A 159 0.32 -12.14 7.03
CA GLY A 159 -0.25 -12.93 5.93
C GLY A 159 0.75 -13.90 5.32
N ASP A 160 0.44 -14.41 4.11
CA ASP A 160 1.29 -15.37 3.40
C ASP A 160 2.67 -14.79 3.10
N ILE A 161 3.71 -15.63 3.28
CA ILE A 161 5.12 -15.25 3.09
C ILE A 161 5.52 -14.07 3.97
N GLY A 162 4.76 -13.80 5.04
CA GLY A 162 5.04 -12.75 6.02
C GLY A 162 5.83 -13.26 7.21
N THR A 163 6.29 -12.34 8.04
CA THR A 163 7.00 -12.64 9.29
C THR A 163 6.18 -12.15 10.48
N ALA A 164 5.92 -13.02 11.44
CA ALA A 164 5.25 -12.68 12.69
C ALA A 164 6.19 -12.96 13.87
N THR A 165 6.42 -11.95 14.71
CA THR A 165 7.26 -12.07 15.91
C THR A 165 6.46 -11.58 17.12
N ALA A 166 6.43 -12.36 18.19
CA ALA A 166 5.77 -11.98 19.42
C ALA A 166 6.69 -12.21 20.63
N GLY A 167 6.54 -11.36 21.65
CA GLY A 167 7.31 -11.43 22.88
C GLY A 167 6.89 -12.58 23.81
N HIS A 168 7.31 -12.52 25.07
CA HIS A 168 6.97 -13.52 26.07
C HIS A 168 5.46 -13.52 26.39
N ASP A 169 4.87 -14.69 26.65
CA ASP A 169 3.42 -14.90 26.88
C ASP A 169 2.52 -14.40 25.73
N SER A 170 3.00 -14.46 24.50
CA SER A 170 2.39 -13.84 23.33
C SER A 170 2.10 -14.85 22.23
N THR A 171 1.32 -14.45 21.22
CA THR A 171 0.99 -15.27 20.07
C THR A 171 1.57 -14.68 18.79
N ALA A 172 2.27 -15.49 17.99
CA ALA A 172 2.70 -15.16 16.64
C ALA A 172 2.06 -16.11 15.64
N THR A 173 1.46 -15.59 14.57
CA THR A 173 0.83 -16.38 13.50
C THR A 173 1.26 -15.80 12.14
N ALA A 174 1.81 -16.64 11.30
CA ALA A 174 2.09 -16.31 9.90
C ALA A 174 1.30 -17.23 8.96
N GLY A 175 0.92 -16.73 7.78
CA GLY A 175 0.25 -17.51 6.76
C GLY A 175 1.18 -18.49 6.05
N ASN A 176 0.74 -19.04 4.91
CA ASN A 176 1.49 -20.05 4.15
C ASN A 176 2.88 -19.56 3.74
N GLY A 177 3.91 -20.37 4.01
CA GLY A 177 5.30 -20.01 3.71
C GLY A 177 5.85 -18.82 4.51
N GLY A 178 5.14 -18.39 5.57
CA GLY A 178 5.58 -17.35 6.49
C GLY A 178 6.39 -17.91 7.66
N THR A 179 6.99 -17.02 8.47
CA THR A 179 7.80 -17.32 9.65
C THR A 179 7.39 -16.49 10.86
#